data_3a9404fd8d7fdf6f13a7ec11e46e6a13
#
_entry.id   3a9404fd8d7fdf6f13a7ec11e46e6a13
#
_cell.length_a   1.000
_cell.length_b   1.000
_cell.length_c   1.000
_cell.angle_alpha   90.00
_cell.angle_beta   90.00
_cell.angle_gamma   90.00
#
_symmetry.space_group_name_H-M   'P 1'
#
loop_
_entity.id
_entity.type
_entity.pdbx_description
1 polymer ?
#
loop_
_entity_poly.entity_id
_entity_poly.type
_entity_poly.pdbx_seq_one_letter_code
_entity_poly.pdbx_strand_id
1 'polypeptide(L)'
;AQSSPEATGSVQLWDLTDGRPVLSFAELDAAAEMTGEYPALIVRPQNRLPSGHRIAVVITDAVTTPEGDPMDSVDWYADLINGTPGPGLGSWVEHYQDLQQQLEALGVTGITLAFDFRVSDGGQPVRSIAERVGIPTAYSIDEVRSTDDGILMAEGGWLELKGTFSTDNWLVDDLAHEADAAGMPVHQGAVDAELHIYVPESVRDAEPGTVPVWIFGHGLFGKPDVYLGDRDDPSKVMKLADAAGAIVFATVWRGFKDSDRIHAIQIAEDFGRIHEITERLAQGVSNVIALS
;
A
#
# COMPACT_ATOMS: atom_id res chain seq x y z
N ALA A 1 -3.21 28.74 -9.26
CA ALA A 1 -1.90 29.13 -9.82
C ALA A 1 -1.14 27.86 -10.16
N GLN A 2 -0.69 27.72 -11.39
CA GLN A 2 0.22 26.63 -11.78
C GLN A 2 1.63 27.04 -11.33
N SER A 3 2.23 26.29 -10.42
CA SER A 3 3.64 26.48 -10.11
C SER A 3 4.49 26.06 -11.30
N SER A 4 5.47 26.87 -11.65
CA SER A 4 6.50 26.50 -12.62
C SER A 4 7.27 25.27 -12.12
N PRO A 5 7.75 24.39 -13.00
CA PRO A 5 8.64 23.28 -12.63
C PRO A 5 10.02 23.73 -12.14
N GLU A 6 10.25 25.04 -11.96
CA GLU A 6 11.50 25.60 -11.45
C GLU A 6 11.44 25.84 -9.95
N ALA A 7 12.59 25.76 -9.28
CA ALA A 7 12.76 26.00 -7.83
C ALA A 7 12.36 27.40 -7.34
N THR A 8 11.95 28.29 -8.24
CA THR A 8 11.56 29.69 -7.99
C THR A 8 10.04 29.91 -7.94
N GLY A 9 9.23 28.84 -7.93
CA GLY A 9 7.78 28.92 -7.81
C GLY A 9 7.33 29.39 -6.41
N SER A 10 6.08 29.87 -6.32
CA SER A 10 5.47 30.29 -5.05
C SER A 10 5.23 29.14 -4.06
N VAL A 11 5.08 27.92 -4.58
CA VAL A 11 5.01 26.69 -3.80
C VAL A 11 6.08 25.74 -4.32
N GLN A 12 6.92 25.25 -3.45
CA GLN A 12 8.11 24.48 -3.80
C GLN A 12 8.14 23.15 -3.04
N LEU A 13 8.72 22.14 -3.66
CA LEU A 13 9.15 20.92 -2.99
C LEU A 13 10.67 20.80 -3.03
N TRP A 14 11.27 20.46 -1.91
CA TRP A 14 12.71 20.26 -1.78
C TRP A 14 13.03 18.89 -1.20
N ASP A 15 13.92 18.18 -1.86
CA ASP A 15 14.56 17.00 -1.30
C ASP A 15 15.75 17.45 -0.44
N LEU A 16 15.53 17.49 0.87
CA LEU A 16 16.55 17.92 1.84
C LEU A 16 17.69 16.91 1.99
N THR A 17 17.46 15.64 1.62
CA THR A 17 18.49 14.60 1.65
C THR A 17 19.52 14.83 0.55
N ASP A 18 19.07 15.18 -0.66
CA ASP A 18 19.92 15.44 -1.82
C ASP A 18 20.25 16.95 -2.00
N GLY A 19 19.60 17.84 -1.24
CA GLY A 19 19.76 19.29 -1.35
C GLY A 19 19.32 19.87 -2.70
N ARG A 20 18.26 19.36 -3.29
CA ARG A 20 17.78 19.76 -4.62
C ARG A 20 16.26 19.97 -4.67
N PRO A 21 15.79 20.85 -5.58
CA PRO A 21 14.35 21.01 -5.79
C PRO A 21 13.73 19.76 -6.45
N VAL A 22 12.47 19.50 -6.12
CA VAL A 22 11.65 18.43 -6.71
C VAL A 22 10.64 19.08 -7.65
N LEU A 23 10.60 18.61 -8.89
CA LEU A 23 9.61 19.08 -9.86
C LEU A 23 8.20 18.75 -9.37
N SER A 24 7.38 19.78 -9.22
CA SER A 24 6.01 19.66 -8.73
C SER A 24 5.12 20.75 -9.33
N PHE A 25 3.82 20.57 -9.19
CA PHE A 25 2.85 21.64 -9.41
C PHE A 25 1.91 21.70 -8.21
N ALA A 26 1.36 22.89 -7.97
CA ALA A 26 0.39 23.14 -6.92
C ALA A 26 -0.92 23.62 -7.52
N GLU A 27 -2.02 23.15 -6.96
CA GLU A 27 -3.38 23.53 -7.36
C GLU A 27 -4.27 23.64 -6.13
N LEU A 28 -5.31 24.48 -6.22
CA LEU A 28 -6.37 24.50 -5.21
C LEU A 28 -7.42 23.44 -5.53
N ASP A 29 -7.97 22.83 -4.48
CA ASP A 29 -9.05 21.88 -4.64
C ASP A 29 -10.30 22.56 -5.20
N ALA A 30 -10.63 22.24 -6.47
CA ALA A 30 -11.79 22.82 -7.15
C ALA A 30 -13.13 22.30 -6.56
N ALA A 31 -13.15 21.19 -5.83
CA ALA A 31 -14.37 20.67 -5.22
C ALA A 31 -14.82 21.51 -4.02
N ALA A 32 -13.91 22.20 -3.36
CA ALA A 32 -14.22 23.07 -2.22
C ALA A 32 -15.13 24.25 -2.59
N GLU A 33 -15.01 24.79 -3.81
CA GLU A 33 -15.90 25.84 -4.33
C GLU A 33 -17.37 25.40 -4.36
N MET A 34 -17.61 24.09 -4.58
CA MET A 34 -18.95 23.51 -4.66
C MET A 34 -19.57 23.28 -3.27
N THR A 35 -18.75 23.07 -2.25
CA THR A 35 -19.18 22.77 -0.87
C THR A 35 -19.19 24.00 0.04
N GLY A 36 -18.58 25.11 -0.39
CA GLY A 36 -18.41 26.31 0.43
C GLY A 36 -17.35 26.15 1.53
N GLU A 37 -16.49 25.16 1.42
CA GLU A 37 -15.37 24.91 2.33
C GLU A 37 -14.12 25.67 1.87
N TYR A 38 -13.14 25.80 2.77
CA TYR A 38 -11.83 26.35 2.41
C TYR A 38 -11.09 25.38 1.49
N PRO A 39 -10.60 25.82 0.31
CA PRO A 39 -9.92 24.94 -0.62
C PRO A 39 -8.58 24.47 -0.04
N ALA A 40 -8.33 23.17 -0.14
CA ALA A 40 -7.02 22.61 0.16
C ALA A 40 -6.00 23.00 -0.94
N LEU A 41 -4.78 23.35 -0.54
CA LEU A 41 -3.66 23.45 -1.46
C LEU A 41 -3.05 22.07 -1.67
N ILE A 42 -3.19 21.54 -2.89
CA ILE A 42 -2.68 20.22 -3.26
C ILE A 42 -1.35 20.41 -3.98
N VAL A 43 -0.29 19.79 -3.46
CA VAL A 43 1.05 19.81 -4.06
C VAL A 43 1.36 18.42 -4.63
N ARG A 44 1.58 18.35 -5.95
CA ARG A 44 1.80 17.09 -6.65
C ARG A 44 3.22 17.01 -7.20
N PRO A 45 4.07 16.12 -6.69
CA PRO A 45 5.35 15.82 -7.32
C PRO A 45 5.13 15.19 -8.70
N GLN A 46 5.93 15.57 -9.70
CA GLN A 46 5.86 15.01 -11.05
C GLN A 46 6.40 13.58 -11.14
N ASN A 47 7.30 13.22 -10.24
CA ASN A 47 7.87 11.89 -10.14
C ASN A 47 7.66 11.32 -8.73
N ARG A 48 7.74 10.01 -8.61
CA ARG A 48 7.74 9.35 -7.31
C ARG A 48 8.89 9.89 -6.46
N LEU A 49 8.57 10.30 -5.23
CA LEU A 49 9.57 10.72 -4.26
C LEU A 49 10.42 9.52 -3.82
N PRO A 50 11.75 9.70 -3.66
CA PRO A 50 12.62 8.61 -3.25
C PRO A 50 12.33 8.16 -1.81
N SER A 51 12.25 6.85 -1.60
CA SER A 51 12.05 6.27 -0.28
C SER A 51 13.17 6.63 0.69
N GLY A 52 12.84 6.92 1.94
CA GLY A 52 13.79 7.30 2.98
C GLY A 52 14.22 8.76 2.95
N HIS A 53 13.95 9.51 1.87
CA HIS A 53 14.33 10.92 1.77
C HIS A 53 13.44 11.82 2.63
N ARG A 54 14.02 12.90 3.11
CA ARG A 54 13.35 13.99 3.82
C ARG A 54 12.95 15.04 2.80
N ILE A 55 11.65 15.31 2.67
CA ILE A 55 11.09 16.23 1.70
C ILE A 55 10.46 17.41 2.44
N ALA A 56 10.80 18.62 2.03
CA ALA A 56 10.15 19.84 2.53
C ALA A 56 9.16 20.37 1.50
N VAL A 57 8.01 20.83 2.00
CA VAL A 57 7.05 21.68 1.28
C VAL A 57 7.28 23.10 1.75
N VAL A 58 7.40 24.02 0.81
CA VAL A 58 7.65 25.44 1.11
C VAL A 58 6.62 26.30 0.40
N ILE A 59 6.02 27.21 1.13
CA ILE A 59 5.17 28.28 0.62
C ILE A 59 5.94 29.59 0.84
N THR A 60 6.05 30.40 -0.22
CA THR A 60 6.77 31.66 -0.17
C THR A 60 5.83 32.87 -0.23
N ASP A 61 6.35 34.05 0.07
CA ASP A 61 5.66 35.33 -0.04
C ASP A 61 5.23 35.70 -1.49
N ALA A 62 5.66 34.89 -2.47
CA ALA A 62 5.17 34.97 -3.84
C ALA A 62 3.74 34.40 -4.01
N VAL A 63 3.18 33.70 -3.00
CA VAL A 63 1.75 33.42 -2.93
C VAL A 63 1.03 34.69 -2.48
N THR A 64 0.03 35.09 -3.27
CA THR A 64 -0.73 36.32 -2.99
C THR A 64 -2.21 36.03 -2.79
N THR A 65 -2.89 36.94 -2.09
CA THR A 65 -4.35 36.98 -2.04
C THR A 65 -4.93 37.29 -3.43
N PRO A 66 -6.25 37.14 -3.65
CA PRO A 66 -6.89 37.55 -4.90
C PRO A 66 -6.69 39.05 -5.25
N GLU A 67 -6.45 39.87 -4.24
CA GLU A 67 -6.20 41.31 -4.36
C GLU A 67 -4.74 41.60 -4.74
N GLY A 68 -3.85 40.60 -4.67
CA GLY A 68 -2.44 40.71 -5.03
C GLY A 68 -1.50 41.00 -3.86
N ASP A 69 -2.01 41.02 -2.64
CA ASP A 69 -1.19 41.23 -1.45
C ASP A 69 -0.45 39.91 -1.08
N PRO A 70 0.82 39.96 -0.68
CA PRO A 70 1.55 38.81 -0.17
C PRO A 70 0.82 38.17 1.02
N MET A 71 0.84 36.84 1.08
CA MET A 71 0.31 36.14 2.26
C MET A 71 1.32 36.22 3.41
N ASP A 72 0.84 36.65 4.57
CA ASP A 72 1.63 36.63 5.79
C ASP A 72 1.94 35.20 6.24
N SER A 73 3.02 35.05 7.00
CA SER A 73 3.32 33.82 7.69
C SER A 73 2.22 33.47 8.69
N VAL A 74 1.86 32.19 8.79
CA VAL A 74 0.91 31.73 9.82
C VAL A 74 1.53 31.88 11.22
N ASP A 75 0.76 32.38 12.18
CA ASP A 75 1.24 32.76 13.52
C ASP A 75 2.07 31.65 14.19
N TRP A 76 1.57 30.43 14.20
CA TRP A 76 2.27 29.31 14.87
C TRP A 76 3.64 29.02 14.24
N TYR A 77 3.78 29.17 12.90
CA TYR A 77 5.05 28.94 12.21
C TYR A 77 6.04 30.08 12.53
N ALA A 78 5.58 31.31 12.45
CA ALA A 78 6.38 32.48 12.84
C ALA A 78 6.85 32.40 14.30
N ASP A 79 5.98 31.99 15.22
CA ASP A 79 6.32 31.79 16.62
C ASP A 79 7.39 30.71 16.84
N LEU A 80 7.32 29.58 16.09
CA LEU A 80 8.35 28.53 16.14
C LEU A 80 9.70 29.06 15.64
N ILE A 81 9.71 29.75 14.51
CA ILE A 81 10.95 30.32 13.95
C ILE A 81 11.55 31.35 14.89
N ASN A 82 10.73 32.18 15.53
CA ASN A 82 11.17 33.21 16.47
C ASN A 82 11.52 32.66 17.88
N GLY A 83 11.29 31.36 18.15
CA GLY A 83 11.54 30.76 19.44
C GLY A 83 10.55 31.16 20.54
N THR A 84 9.36 31.60 20.17
CA THR A 84 8.25 31.99 21.05
C THR A 84 7.02 31.11 20.89
N PRO A 85 7.16 29.76 21.01
CA PRO A 85 6.12 28.82 20.64
C PRO A 85 4.88 28.94 21.53
N GLY A 86 3.71 28.76 20.92
CA GLY A 86 2.46 28.57 21.64
C GLY A 86 2.45 27.32 22.51
N PRO A 87 1.42 27.13 23.36
CA PRO A 87 1.31 25.99 24.27
C PRO A 87 1.41 24.66 23.51
N GLY A 88 2.28 23.75 24.01
CA GLY A 88 2.47 22.41 23.45
C GLY A 88 3.41 22.33 22.24
N LEU A 89 3.89 23.45 21.69
CA LEU A 89 4.75 23.49 20.50
C LEU A 89 6.24 23.63 20.80
N GLY A 90 6.65 23.77 22.06
CA GLY A 90 8.04 24.02 22.44
C GLY A 90 9.05 22.98 21.95
N SER A 91 8.66 21.72 21.87
CA SER A 91 9.51 20.63 21.35
C SER A 91 9.79 20.70 19.85
N TRP A 92 9.05 21.56 19.11
CA TRP A 92 9.20 21.70 17.67
C TRP A 92 10.09 22.88 17.25
N VAL A 93 10.48 23.76 18.19
CA VAL A 93 11.25 24.97 17.89
C VAL A 93 12.57 24.61 17.18
N GLU A 94 13.37 23.75 17.77
CA GLU A 94 14.65 23.37 17.19
C GLU A 94 14.48 22.76 15.78
N HIS A 95 13.48 21.88 15.61
CA HIS A 95 13.18 21.25 14.34
C HIS A 95 12.85 22.27 13.23
N TYR A 96 11.96 23.24 13.50
CA TYR A 96 11.54 24.21 12.51
C TYR A 96 12.60 25.26 12.22
N GLN A 97 13.40 25.67 13.22
CA GLN A 97 14.55 26.55 13.03
C GLN A 97 15.63 25.87 12.18
N ASP A 98 15.93 24.58 12.42
CA ASP A 98 16.84 23.81 11.59
C ASP A 98 16.32 23.66 10.14
N LEU A 99 15.02 23.34 9.98
CA LEU A 99 14.40 23.27 8.66
C LEU A 99 14.53 24.58 7.89
N GLN A 100 14.23 25.71 8.52
CA GLN A 100 14.36 27.01 7.89
C GLN A 100 15.81 27.29 7.49
N GLN A 101 16.77 27.08 8.38
CA GLN A 101 18.19 27.25 8.11
C GLN A 101 18.68 26.39 6.94
N GLN A 102 18.24 25.15 6.86
CA GLN A 102 18.56 24.26 5.74
C GLN A 102 18.02 24.79 4.41
N LEU A 103 16.76 25.23 4.39
CA LEU A 103 16.13 25.78 3.19
C LEU A 103 16.80 27.09 2.74
N GLU A 104 17.14 27.98 3.67
CA GLU A 104 17.88 29.21 3.36
C GLU A 104 19.29 28.93 2.80
N ALA A 105 19.97 27.91 3.34
CA ALA A 105 21.26 27.46 2.82
C ALA A 105 21.17 26.88 1.38
N LEU A 106 20.00 26.38 1.00
CA LEU A 106 19.70 25.96 -0.37
C LEU A 106 19.24 27.10 -1.29
N GLY A 107 19.21 28.33 -0.77
CA GLY A 107 18.82 29.54 -1.53
C GLY A 107 17.34 29.84 -1.57
N VAL A 108 16.53 29.19 -0.74
CA VAL A 108 15.10 29.49 -0.61
C VAL A 108 14.94 30.77 0.19
N THR A 109 14.12 31.71 -0.30
CA THR A 109 13.86 33.02 0.33
C THR A 109 12.36 33.28 0.42
N GLY A 110 11.97 34.20 1.29
CA GLY A 110 10.57 34.60 1.44
C GLY A 110 9.67 33.52 2.01
N ILE A 111 10.18 32.63 2.87
CA ILE A 111 9.44 31.50 3.43
C ILE A 111 8.35 32.03 4.37
N THR A 112 7.08 31.81 4.03
CA THR A 112 5.92 32.10 4.86
C THR A 112 5.41 30.90 5.62
N LEU A 113 5.64 29.69 5.08
CA LEU A 113 5.35 28.42 5.72
C LEU A 113 6.25 27.35 5.13
N ALA A 114 6.83 26.52 5.98
CA ALA A 114 7.46 25.28 5.57
C ALA A 114 7.12 24.16 6.54
N PHE A 115 7.06 22.95 6.02
CA PHE A 115 7.02 21.73 6.81
C PHE A 115 7.69 20.61 6.04
N ASP A 116 8.11 19.57 6.73
CA ASP A 116 8.77 18.45 6.10
C ASP A 116 8.19 17.12 6.56
N PHE A 117 8.49 16.11 5.77
CA PHE A 117 8.15 14.72 6.06
C PHE A 117 9.20 13.78 5.48
N ARG A 118 9.28 12.59 6.06
CA ARG A 118 10.10 11.53 5.50
C ARG A 118 9.27 10.62 4.60
N VAL A 119 9.75 10.36 3.39
CA VAL A 119 9.11 9.42 2.48
C VAL A 119 9.30 8.02 3.02
N SER A 120 8.20 7.36 3.38
CA SER A 120 8.25 6.00 3.87
C SER A 120 8.73 5.02 2.80
N ASP A 121 9.55 4.06 3.17
CA ASP A 121 9.80 2.86 2.38
C ASP A 121 8.79 1.76 2.75
N GLY A 122 7.54 1.99 2.47
CA GLY A 122 6.46 1.04 2.77
C GLY A 122 6.61 -0.33 2.10
N GLY A 123 7.53 -0.48 1.16
CA GLY A 123 7.86 -1.77 0.56
C GLY A 123 8.93 -2.56 1.32
N GLN A 124 9.67 -1.93 2.23
CA GLN A 124 10.77 -2.58 2.92
C GLN A 124 10.31 -3.76 3.81
N PRO A 125 9.24 -3.65 4.61
CA PRO A 125 8.75 -4.79 5.38
C PRO A 125 8.36 -5.98 4.50
N VAL A 126 7.65 -5.73 3.38
CA VAL A 126 7.25 -6.78 2.43
C VAL A 126 8.45 -7.42 1.73
N ARG A 127 9.45 -6.62 1.33
CA ARG A 127 10.71 -7.16 0.77
C ARG A 127 11.44 -8.02 1.80
N SER A 128 11.54 -7.57 3.04
CA SER A 128 12.15 -8.32 4.14
C SER A 128 11.44 -9.66 4.40
N ILE A 129 10.12 -9.70 4.29
CA ILE A 129 9.34 -10.93 4.33
C ILE A 129 9.68 -11.80 3.11
N ALA A 130 9.60 -11.25 1.90
CA ALA A 130 9.84 -11.99 0.65
C ALA A 130 11.23 -12.65 0.58
N GLU A 131 12.24 -12.02 1.17
CA GLU A 131 13.61 -12.55 1.24
C GLU A 131 13.76 -13.70 2.26
N ARG A 132 12.83 -13.83 3.20
CA ARG A 132 12.92 -14.77 4.32
C ARG A 132 11.88 -15.88 4.29
N VAL A 133 10.82 -15.74 3.47
CA VAL A 133 9.77 -16.75 3.38
C VAL A 133 10.34 -18.04 2.80
N GLY A 134 10.06 -19.15 3.48
CA GLY A 134 10.50 -20.47 3.08
C GLY A 134 9.52 -21.20 2.17
N ILE A 135 9.99 -22.28 1.56
CA ILE A 135 9.13 -23.23 0.85
C ILE A 135 8.26 -23.95 1.88
N PRO A 136 6.96 -24.16 1.60
CA PRO A 136 6.08 -24.91 2.47
C PRO A 136 6.63 -26.29 2.82
N THR A 137 6.64 -26.62 4.12
CA THR A 137 7.17 -27.90 4.60
C THR A 137 6.11 -28.99 4.71
N ALA A 138 4.83 -28.59 4.69
CA ALA A 138 3.69 -29.51 4.77
C ALA A 138 2.49 -28.92 4.03
N TYR A 139 1.67 -29.81 3.49
CA TYR A 139 0.36 -29.49 2.91
C TYR A 139 -0.63 -30.62 3.18
N SER A 140 -1.91 -30.30 3.22
CA SER A 140 -3.01 -31.27 3.24
C SER A 140 -4.01 -30.96 2.13
N ILE A 141 -4.69 -32.01 1.65
CA ILE A 141 -5.86 -31.87 0.79
C ILE A 141 -7.04 -32.47 1.56
N ASP A 142 -8.01 -31.64 1.87
CA ASP A 142 -9.14 -31.97 2.73
C ASP A 142 -10.42 -32.21 1.93
N GLU A 143 -10.53 -31.57 0.75
CA GLU A 143 -11.68 -31.69 -0.13
C GLU A 143 -11.22 -31.88 -1.59
N VAL A 144 -11.88 -32.82 -2.28
CA VAL A 144 -11.71 -33.06 -3.72
C VAL A 144 -13.09 -33.01 -4.36
N ARG A 145 -13.24 -32.23 -5.41
CA ARG A 145 -14.49 -32.11 -6.20
C ARG A 145 -14.16 -32.32 -7.67
N SER A 146 -14.99 -33.06 -8.37
CA SER A 146 -14.76 -33.36 -9.78
C SER A 146 -16.07 -33.40 -10.58
N THR A 147 -15.98 -33.00 -11.86
CA THR A 147 -17.07 -33.22 -12.81
C THR A 147 -17.39 -34.70 -13.02
N ASP A 148 -16.42 -35.60 -12.80
CA ASP A 148 -16.61 -37.04 -12.87
C ASP A 148 -17.57 -37.56 -11.79
N ASP A 149 -17.66 -36.84 -10.65
CA ASP A 149 -18.61 -37.11 -9.59
C ASP A 149 -19.97 -36.43 -9.79
N GLY A 150 -20.21 -35.86 -10.96
CA GLY A 150 -21.43 -35.13 -11.29
C GLY A 150 -21.52 -33.74 -10.65
N ILE A 151 -20.43 -33.20 -10.12
CA ILE A 151 -20.38 -31.86 -9.52
C ILE A 151 -20.31 -30.82 -10.64
N LEU A 152 -21.19 -29.81 -10.56
CA LEU A 152 -21.15 -28.70 -11.50
C LEU A 152 -20.05 -27.71 -11.10
N MET A 153 -19.11 -27.48 -12.00
CA MET A 153 -17.98 -26.55 -11.84
C MET A 153 -18.09 -25.36 -12.78
N ALA A 154 -17.20 -24.38 -12.62
CA ALA A 154 -17.04 -23.30 -13.57
C ALA A 154 -16.74 -23.83 -14.98
N GLU A 155 -17.12 -23.06 -16.02
CA GLU A 155 -16.89 -23.45 -17.41
C GLU A 155 -15.40 -23.68 -17.68
N GLY A 156 -15.03 -24.87 -18.14
CA GLY A 156 -13.64 -25.30 -18.39
C GLY A 156 -12.97 -25.99 -17.19
N GLY A 157 -13.61 -26.06 -16.01
CA GLY A 157 -13.06 -26.73 -14.85
C GLY A 157 -13.37 -28.21 -14.82
N TRP A 158 -12.40 -29.05 -14.45
CA TRP A 158 -12.55 -30.48 -14.25
C TRP A 158 -12.44 -30.88 -12.78
N LEU A 159 -11.38 -30.42 -12.09
CA LEU A 159 -11.05 -30.83 -10.73
C LEU A 159 -10.75 -29.64 -9.84
N GLU A 160 -11.28 -29.65 -8.64
CA GLU A 160 -10.98 -28.70 -7.58
C GLU A 160 -10.45 -29.43 -6.35
N LEU A 161 -9.31 -28.99 -5.84
CA LEU A 161 -8.71 -29.48 -4.62
C LEU A 161 -8.64 -28.33 -3.62
N LYS A 162 -9.07 -28.56 -2.40
CA LYS A 162 -8.95 -27.59 -1.28
C LYS A 162 -8.22 -28.24 -0.13
N GLY A 163 -7.46 -27.42 0.57
CA GLY A 163 -6.71 -27.84 1.72
C GLY A 163 -5.94 -26.69 2.35
N THR A 164 -4.82 -27.01 2.95
CA THR A 164 -3.92 -26.05 3.57
C THR A 164 -2.47 -26.35 3.25
N PHE A 165 -1.62 -25.32 3.38
CA PHE A 165 -0.17 -25.46 3.39
C PHE A 165 0.42 -24.67 4.54
N SER A 166 1.48 -25.21 5.14
CA SER A 166 2.18 -24.54 6.24
C SER A 166 3.16 -23.52 5.69
N THR A 167 3.08 -22.27 6.16
CA THR A 167 3.93 -21.17 5.75
C THR A 167 4.37 -20.32 6.95
N ASP A 168 5.31 -19.42 6.72
CA ASP A 168 5.81 -18.51 7.76
C ASP A 168 4.72 -17.53 8.22
N ASN A 169 4.60 -17.37 9.54
CA ASN A 169 3.72 -16.40 10.17
C ASN A 169 4.51 -15.14 10.56
N TRP A 170 3.98 -13.98 10.19
CA TRP A 170 4.56 -12.66 10.49
C TRP A 170 3.65 -11.82 11.37
N LEU A 171 2.45 -12.31 11.73
CA LEU A 171 1.44 -11.57 12.48
C LEU A 171 1.37 -12.06 13.93
N VAL A 172 1.29 -11.13 14.86
CA VAL A 172 0.88 -11.38 16.24
C VAL A 172 -0.64 -11.33 16.30
N ASP A 173 -1.27 -12.32 16.90
CA ASP A 173 -2.73 -12.45 17.09
C ASP A 173 -3.54 -12.24 15.79
N ASP A 174 -2.95 -12.56 14.63
CA ASP A 174 -3.56 -12.35 13.30
C ASP A 174 -3.87 -10.88 12.98
N LEU A 175 -3.24 -9.94 13.62
CA LEU A 175 -3.53 -8.51 13.47
C LEU A 175 -2.38 -7.74 12.82
N ALA A 176 -1.24 -7.64 13.48
CA ALA A 176 -0.15 -6.75 13.12
C ALA A 176 1.22 -7.41 13.24
N HIS A 177 2.23 -6.84 12.61
CA HIS A 177 3.61 -7.27 12.79
C HIS A 177 4.16 -6.82 14.15
N GLU A 178 4.93 -7.67 14.81
CA GLU A 178 5.93 -7.21 15.75
C GLU A 178 7.15 -6.73 14.95
N ALA A 179 7.69 -5.56 15.30
CA ALA A 179 8.85 -4.99 14.62
C ALA A 179 10.12 -5.18 15.47
N ASP A 180 11.22 -5.56 14.82
CA ASP A 180 12.53 -5.57 15.43
C ASP A 180 13.12 -4.15 15.60
N ALA A 181 14.34 -4.03 16.13
CA ALA A 181 15.01 -2.74 16.32
C ALA A 181 15.28 -1.96 15.01
N ALA A 182 15.24 -2.63 13.87
CA ALA A 182 15.35 -2.02 12.54
C ALA A 182 13.99 -1.69 11.92
N GLY A 183 12.88 -1.97 12.62
CA GLY A 183 11.52 -1.79 12.13
C GLY A 183 11.05 -2.88 11.17
N MET A 184 11.73 -4.04 11.14
CA MET A 184 11.39 -5.15 10.25
C MET A 184 10.49 -6.17 10.96
N PRO A 185 9.56 -6.83 10.22
CA PRO A 185 8.68 -7.85 10.77
C PRO A 185 9.46 -9.00 11.42
N VAL A 186 9.07 -9.37 12.64
CA VAL A 186 9.61 -10.52 13.36
C VAL A 186 8.83 -11.78 12.96
N HIS A 187 9.55 -12.88 12.68
CA HIS A 187 8.96 -14.17 12.39
C HIS A 187 8.30 -14.77 13.65
N GLN A 188 7.02 -15.12 13.54
CA GLN A 188 6.19 -15.61 14.64
C GLN A 188 5.97 -17.15 14.64
N GLY A 189 6.74 -17.89 13.83
CA GLY A 189 6.57 -19.33 13.66
C GLY A 189 5.80 -19.68 12.39
N ALA A 190 5.09 -20.80 12.38
CA ALA A 190 4.33 -21.27 11.22
C ALA A 190 2.83 -21.01 11.37
N VAL A 191 2.15 -20.87 10.23
CA VAL A 191 0.68 -20.77 10.14
C VAL A 191 0.19 -21.57 8.94
N ASP A 192 -0.99 -22.16 9.05
CA ASP A 192 -1.65 -22.81 7.92
C ASP A 192 -2.39 -21.78 7.06
N ALA A 193 -2.07 -21.76 5.77
CA ALA A 193 -2.73 -20.94 4.75
C ALA A 193 -3.63 -21.84 3.89
N GLU A 194 -4.76 -21.29 3.46
CA GLU A 194 -5.70 -22.01 2.59
C GLU A 194 -5.07 -22.26 1.21
N LEU A 195 -5.22 -23.48 0.71
CA LEU A 195 -4.77 -23.94 -0.59
C LEU A 195 -5.97 -24.31 -1.47
N HIS A 196 -6.04 -23.68 -2.62
CA HIS A 196 -7.03 -24.01 -3.66
C HIS A 196 -6.29 -24.34 -4.95
N ILE A 197 -6.59 -25.49 -5.55
CA ILE A 197 -6.04 -25.91 -6.83
C ILE A 197 -7.20 -26.20 -7.77
N TYR A 198 -7.19 -25.57 -8.93
CA TYR A 198 -8.19 -25.77 -9.97
C TYR A 198 -7.54 -26.30 -11.23
N VAL A 199 -7.98 -27.47 -11.65
CA VAL A 199 -7.46 -28.18 -12.82
C VAL A 199 -8.49 -28.07 -13.94
N PRO A 200 -8.15 -27.49 -15.09
CA PRO A 200 -9.05 -27.41 -16.23
C PRO A 200 -9.18 -28.73 -16.97
N GLU A 201 -10.26 -28.89 -17.73
CA GLU A 201 -10.53 -30.11 -18.53
C GLU A 201 -9.44 -30.35 -19.57
N SER A 202 -8.89 -29.33 -20.17
CA SER A 202 -7.86 -29.41 -21.23
C SER A 202 -6.56 -30.08 -20.80
N VAL A 203 -6.27 -30.14 -19.50
CA VAL A 203 -5.03 -30.77 -18.98
C VAL A 203 -5.29 -32.10 -18.23
N ARG A 204 -6.50 -32.61 -18.28
CA ARG A 204 -6.91 -33.82 -17.57
C ARG A 204 -5.98 -35.03 -17.83
N ASP A 205 -5.58 -35.20 -19.07
CA ASP A 205 -4.73 -36.32 -19.50
C ASP A 205 -3.27 -35.88 -19.78
N ALA A 206 -2.87 -34.72 -19.28
CA ALA A 206 -1.52 -34.20 -19.50
C ALA A 206 -0.48 -34.97 -18.67
N GLU A 207 0.72 -35.12 -19.22
CA GLU A 207 1.83 -35.77 -18.51
C GLU A 207 2.27 -34.91 -17.29
N PRO A 208 2.54 -35.54 -16.13
CA PRO A 208 2.98 -34.84 -14.93
C PRO A 208 4.22 -33.97 -15.18
N GLY A 209 4.20 -32.74 -14.65
CA GLY A 209 5.30 -31.80 -14.75
C GLY A 209 5.41 -31.07 -16.10
N THR A 210 4.46 -31.24 -17.01
CA THR A 210 4.44 -30.55 -18.31
C THR A 210 3.47 -29.36 -18.37
N VAL A 211 2.57 -29.26 -17.40
CA VAL A 211 1.51 -28.25 -17.38
C VAL A 211 1.99 -26.98 -16.67
N PRO A 212 1.81 -25.81 -17.29
CA PRO A 212 2.12 -24.55 -16.62
C PRO A 212 1.17 -24.31 -15.44
N VAL A 213 1.67 -23.62 -14.42
CA VAL A 213 0.91 -23.24 -13.22
C VAL A 213 0.74 -21.73 -13.21
N TRP A 214 -0.47 -21.29 -12.95
CA TRP A 214 -0.82 -19.90 -12.69
C TRP A 214 -1.09 -19.70 -11.20
N ILE A 215 -0.59 -18.61 -10.63
CA ILE A 215 -0.97 -18.19 -9.30
C ILE A 215 -2.06 -17.13 -9.44
N PHE A 216 -3.20 -17.37 -8.81
CA PHE A 216 -4.35 -16.46 -8.87
C PHE A 216 -4.56 -15.75 -7.53
N GLY A 217 -4.76 -14.43 -7.59
CA GLY A 217 -5.16 -13.58 -6.47
C GLY A 217 -6.58 -13.06 -6.64
N HIS A 218 -7.44 -13.30 -5.66
CA HIS A 218 -8.81 -12.76 -5.66
C HIS A 218 -8.84 -11.26 -5.35
N GLY A 219 -9.96 -10.60 -5.65
CA GLY A 219 -10.18 -9.17 -5.36
C GLY A 219 -10.52 -8.88 -3.88
N LEU A 220 -10.65 -7.59 -3.58
CA LEU A 220 -10.99 -7.08 -2.24
C LEU A 220 -12.28 -7.73 -1.72
N PHE A 221 -12.20 -8.27 -0.50
CA PHE A 221 -13.28 -8.99 0.20
C PHE A 221 -13.86 -10.18 -0.59
N GLY A 222 -13.03 -10.76 -1.48
CA GLY A 222 -13.36 -11.95 -2.23
C GLY A 222 -12.77 -13.23 -1.64
N LYS A 223 -12.87 -14.29 -2.42
CA LYS A 223 -12.23 -15.59 -2.19
C LYS A 223 -12.04 -16.30 -3.53
N PRO A 224 -11.10 -17.27 -3.64
CA PRO A 224 -10.84 -17.97 -4.89
C PRO A 224 -12.08 -18.65 -5.50
N ASP A 225 -12.93 -19.24 -4.69
CA ASP A 225 -14.13 -19.98 -5.13
C ASP A 225 -15.06 -19.17 -6.03
N VAL A 226 -15.20 -17.86 -5.75
CA VAL A 226 -16.09 -16.98 -6.52
C VAL A 226 -15.62 -16.81 -7.95
N TYR A 227 -14.30 -16.85 -8.18
CA TYR A 227 -13.69 -16.61 -9.50
C TYR A 227 -13.33 -17.89 -10.23
N LEU A 228 -13.12 -18.99 -9.52
CA LEU A 228 -12.55 -20.19 -10.07
C LEU A 228 -13.49 -21.41 -9.93
N GLY A 229 -14.26 -21.47 -8.85
CA GLY A 229 -15.17 -22.59 -8.55
C GLY A 229 -16.64 -22.33 -8.91
N ASP A 230 -17.05 -21.06 -9.01
CA ASP A 230 -18.43 -20.69 -9.25
C ASP A 230 -18.80 -20.84 -10.75
N ARG A 231 -19.87 -21.65 -10.99
CA ARG A 231 -20.42 -21.85 -12.34
C ARG A 231 -20.90 -20.53 -12.97
N ASP A 232 -21.43 -19.63 -12.18
CA ASP A 232 -22.02 -18.38 -12.62
C ASP A 232 -21.02 -17.21 -12.61
N ASP A 233 -19.72 -17.50 -12.41
CA ASP A 233 -18.65 -16.49 -12.39
C ASP A 233 -18.60 -15.70 -13.72
N PRO A 234 -18.79 -14.39 -13.66
CA PRO A 234 -18.71 -13.54 -14.86
C PRO A 234 -17.27 -13.32 -15.35
N SER A 235 -16.26 -13.57 -14.50
CA SER A 235 -14.84 -13.29 -14.82
C SER A 235 -14.27 -14.26 -15.86
N LYS A 236 -14.81 -15.48 -15.94
CA LYS A 236 -14.37 -16.53 -16.88
C LYS A 236 -12.90 -16.93 -16.72
N VAL A 237 -12.34 -16.81 -15.51
CA VAL A 237 -10.92 -17.13 -15.25
C VAL A 237 -10.63 -18.59 -15.54
N MET A 238 -11.51 -19.53 -15.13
CA MET A 238 -11.33 -20.95 -15.43
C MET A 238 -11.37 -21.25 -16.92
N LYS A 239 -12.26 -20.60 -17.67
CA LYS A 239 -12.29 -20.76 -19.13
C LYS A 239 -11.01 -20.27 -19.78
N LEU A 240 -10.41 -19.20 -19.27
CA LEU A 240 -9.12 -18.70 -19.75
C LEU A 240 -7.99 -19.69 -19.41
N ALA A 241 -7.99 -20.25 -18.19
CA ALA A 241 -7.02 -21.25 -17.78
C ALA A 241 -7.13 -22.53 -18.61
N ASP A 242 -8.35 -22.96 -18.90
CA ASP A 242 -8.63 -24.11 -19.79
C ASP A 242 -8.11 -23.87 -21.20
N ALA A 243 -8.40 -22.71 -21.79
CA ALA A 243 -7.89 -22.34 -23.11
C ALA A 243 -6.36 -22.22 -23.18
N ALA A 244 -5.72 -21.84 -22.06
CA ALA A 244 -4.27 -21.77 -21.94
C ALA A 244 -3.60 -23.09 -21.56
N GLY A 245 -4.37 -24.11 -21.15
CA GLY A 245 -3.84 -25.39 -20.66
C GLY A 245 -3.04 -25.22 -19.37
N ALA A 246 -3.51 -24.43 -18.40
CA ALA A 246 -2.79 -24.10 -17.18
C ALA A 246 -3.57 -24.50 -15.92
N ILE A 247 -2.93 -25.15 -14.96
CA ILE A 247 -3.47 -25.38 -13.62
C ILE A 247 -3.41 -24.07 -12.84
N VAL A 248 -4.47 -23.75 -12.06
CA VAL A 248 -4.54 -22.54 -11.26
C VAL A 248 -4.38 -22.89 -9.79
N PHE A 249 -3.37 -22.32 -9.17
CA PHE A 249 -3.17 -22.33 -7.71
C PHE A 249 -3.62 -21.00 -7.14
N ALA A 250 -4.29 -21.04 -5.99
CA ALA A 250 -4.73 -19.86 -5.28
C ALA A 250 -4.61 -20.05 -3.76
N THR A 251 -4.41 -18.97 -3.06
CA THR A 251 -4.55 -18.90 -1.61
C THR A 251 -5.42 -17.70 -1.26
N VAL A 252 -5.98 -17.70 -0.05
CA VAL A 252 -6.81 -16.58 0.40
C VAL A 252 -5.93 -15.44 0.86
N TRP A 253 -6.12 -14.26 0.26
CA TRP A 253 -5.39 -13.04 0.61
C TRP A 253 -5.81 -12.55 1.99
N ARG A 254 -4.94 -12.75 2.98
CA ARG A 254 -5.14 -12.21 4.32
C ARG A 254 -5.21 -10.68 4.28
N GLY A 255 -6.16 -10.07 4.98
CA GLY A 255 -6.46 -8.64 4.88
C GLY A 255 -7.47 -8.28 3.78
N PHE A 256 -7.69 -9.16 2.78
CA PHE A 256 -8.63 -8.94 1.66
C PHE A 256 -9.72 -10.00 1.54
N LYS A 257 -9.78 -10.98 2.43
CA LYS A 257 -10.85 -11.99 2.41
C LYS A 257 -12.17 -11.41 2.91
N ASP A 258 -13.28 -12.07 2.62
CA ASP A 258 -14.62 -11.65 2.98
C ASP A 258 -14.82 -11.41 4.49
N SER A 259 -14.21 -12.24 5.33
CA SER A 259 -14.23 -12.08 6.79
C SER A 259 -13.45 -10.86 7.29
N ASP A 260 -12.54 -10.29 6.51
CA ASP A 260 -11.80 -9.07 6.87
C ASP A 260 -12.65 -7.80 6.76
N ARG A 261 -13.84 -7.88 6.15
CA ARG A 261 -14.75 -6.74 5.99
C ARG A 261 -15.13 -6.10 7.32
N ILE A 262 -15.43 -6.91 8.32
CA ILE A 262 -15.80 -6.40 9.67
C ILE A 262 -14.59 -5.71 10.30
N HIS A 263 -13.40 -6.28 10.16
CA HIS A 263 -12.16 -5.68 10.65
C HIS A 263 -11.87 -4.34 9.97
N ALA A 264 -12.05 -4.25 8.65
CA ALA A 264 -11.90 -3.00 7.91
C ALA A 264 -12.88 -1.91 8.37
N ILE A 265 -14.13 -2.27 8.72
CA ILE A 265 -15.10 -1.32 9.29
C ILE A 265 -14.63 -0.82 10.66
N GLN A 266 -14.13 -1.70 11.53
CA GLN A 266 -13.59 -1.30 12.84
C GLN A 266 -12.40 -0.36 12.72
N ILE A 267 -11.52 -0.58 11.74
CA ILE A 267 -10.38 0.30 11.46
C ILE A 267 -10.87 1.67 10.94
N ALA A 268 -11.97 1.73 10.18
CA ALA A 268 -12.55 3.00 9.75
C ALA A 268 -13.05 3.86 10.92
N GLU A 269 -13.34 3.27 12.08
CA GLU A 269 -13.67 3.97 13.31
C GLU A 269 -12.44 4.40 14.13
N ASP A 270 -11.28 3.77 13.87
CA ASP A 270 -10.00 4.07 14.52
C ASP A 270 -8.85 3.95 13.52
N PHE A 271 -8.58 5.03 12.79
CA PHE A 271 -7.50 5.08 11.80
C PHE A 271 -6.08 4.86 12.35
N GLY A 272 -5.89 4.94 13.67
CA GLY A 272 -4.63 4.57 14.32
C GLY A 272 -4.24 3.12 14.04
N ARG A 273 -5.22 2.28 13.69
CA ARG A 273 -5.05 0.84 13.39
C ARG A 273 -4.93 0.52 11.89
N ILE A 274 -4.81 1.50 11.01
CA ILE A 274 -4.75 1.29 9.54
C ILE A 274 -3.61 0.34 9.12
N HIS A 275 -2.52 0.31 9.88
CA HIS A 275 -1.40 -0.59 9.65
C HIS A 275 -1.79 -2.07 9.69
N GLU A 276 -2.80 -2.46 10.48
CA GLU A 276 -3.27 -3.84 10.57
C GLU A 276 -3.77 -4.37 9.20
N ILE A 277 -4.36 -3.52 8.34
CA ILE A 277 -4.75 -3.92 6.99
C ILE A 277 -3.52 -4.20 6.13
N THR A 278 -2.56 -3.28 6.12
CA THR A 278 -1.36 -3.39 5.27
C THR A 278 -0.45 -4.54 5.70
N GLU A 279 -0.36 -4.80 7.00
CA GLU A 279 0.46 -5.87 7.56
C GLU A 279 -0.16 -7.25 7.35
N ARG A 280 -1.48 -7.36 7.44
CA ARG A 280 -2.21 -8.58 7.04
C ARG A 280 -2.08 -8.84 5.55
N LEU A 281 -2.08 -7.80 4.70
CA LEU A 281 -1.78 -7.94 3.27
C LEU A 281 -0.36 -8.43 3.02
N ALA A 282 0.61 -7.95 3.80
CA ALA A 282 1.99 -8.45 3.71
C ALA A 282 2.09 -9.95 4.04
N GLN A 283 1.30 -10.45 5.02
CA GLN A 283 1.14 -11.88 5.25
C GLN A 283 0.52 -12.59 4.05
N GLY A 284 -0.50 -12.00 3.41
CA GLY A 284 -1.10 -12.53 2.19
C GLY A 284 -0.08 -12.66 1.05
N VAL A 285 0.79 -11.66 0.88
CA VAL A 285 1.91 -11.71 -0.08
C VAL A 285 2.90 -12.81 0.28
N SER A 286 3.25 -12.97 1.57
CA SER A 286 4.09 -14.07 2.05
C SER A 286 3.52 -15.44 1.65
N ASN A 287 2.22 -15.64 1.87
CA ASN A 287 1.54 -16.90 1.51
C ASN A 287 1.61 -17.17 0.01
N VAL A 288 1.43 -16.15 -0.83
CA VAL A 288 1.52 -16.29 -2.29
C VAL A 288 2.95 -16.62 -2.73
N ILE A 289 3.97 -15.98 -2.13
CA ILE A 289 5.37 -16.30 -2.43
C ILE A 289 5.71 -17.72 -2.00
N ALA A 290 5.25 -18.16 -0.83
CA ALA A 290 5.46 -19.53 -0.39
C ALA A 290 4.82 -20.57 -1.34
N LEU A 291 3.69 -20.22 -1.97
CA LEU A 291 2.97 -21.08 -2.90
C LEU A 291 3.61 -21.11 -4.30
N SER A 292 4.41 -20.10 -4.67
CA SER A 292 5.02 -19.97 -6.00
C SER A 292 6.35 -20.74 -6.12
#